data_e6f4044b74939135c5cfe0732caac268
#
_entry.id   e6f4044b74939135c5cfe0732caac268
#
_cell.length_a   1.000
_cell.length_b   1.000
_cell.length_c   1.000
_cell.angle_alpha   90.00
_cell.angle_beta   90.00
_cell.angle_gamma   90.00
#
_symmetry.space_group_name_H-M   'P 1'
#
loop_
_entity.id
_entity.type
_entity.pdbx_description
1 polymer ?
#
loop_
_entity_poly.entity_id
_entity_poly.type
_entity_poly.pdbx_seq_one_letter_code
_entity_poly.pdbx_strand_id
1 'polypeptide(L)'
;MILDQCLSTKIYETAALNRAFEVSVFEQIKLGNIKFPAYLSAGQEYISATIAVALEEAGVTQRQIFIQHRGHSIYLSFGGDIDKLVLELLGDKRGCANGMGGSASIHSVEANIYGHDGLMGSQGPISTGMCYANKMPTICFTGDAAVEEDYFLASIGWASTKKLPIIFVVEDNNLSILTEKKVRRNWEMHDVAKAFKMKAFDINDDPQEIFNCLDFENGIFSEPMLLNINTNRMFWHSGAGIDDPDIFDRHQSFGEDFTSSYRENIQNKY
;
A
#
# COMPACT_ATOMS: atom_id res chain seq x y z
N MET A 1 -20.13 4.91 -5.11
CA MET A 1 -19.74 5.25 -6.51
C MET A 1 -19.49 3.94 -7.24
N ILE A 2 -19.88 3.81 -8.51
CA ILE A 2 -19.57 2.63 -9.34
C ILE A 2 -18.29 2.94 -10.11
N LEU A 3 -17.41 1.98 -10.15
CA LEU A 3 -16.18 2.07 -10.92
C LEU A 3 -16.52 2.06 -12.41
N ASP A 4 -16.36 3.19 -13.07
CA ASP A 4 -16.58 3.29 -14.53
C ASP A 4 -15.30 2.91 -15.30
N GLN A 5 -15.40 2.87 -16.64
CA GLN A 5 -14.29 2.49 -17.50
C GLN A 5 -13.09 3.46 -17.37
N CYS A 6 -13.34 4.76 -17.14
CA CYS A 6 -12.27 5.75 -17.02
C CYS A 6 -11.46 5.52 -15.73
N LEU A 7 -12.13 5.32 -14.61
CA LEU A 7 -11.49 5.03 -13.33
C LEU A 7 -10.78 3.67 -13.35
N SER A 8 -11.42 2.64 -13.91
CA SER A 8 -10.80 1.33 -14.09
C SER A 8 -9.51 1.41 -14.90
N THR A 9 -9.50 2.23 -15.97
CA THR A 9 -8.30 2.48 -16.77
C THR A 9 -7.19 3.13 -15.97
N LYS A 10 -7.48 4.18 -15.23
CA LYS A 10 -6.50 4.88 -14.38
C LYS A 10 -5.88 3.94 -13.35
N ILE A 11 -6.71 3.12 -12.70
CA ILE A 11 -6.25 2.12 -11.72
C ILE A 11 -5.34 1.10 -12.41
N TYR A 12 -5.74 0.58 -13.57
CA TYR A 12 -4.95 -0.39 -14.31
C TYR A 12 -3.60 0.20 -14.77
N GLU A 13 -3.58 1.42 -15.31
CA GLU A 13 -2.33 2.10 -15.70
C GLU A 13 -1.40 2.29 -14.51
N THR A 14 -1.92 2.71 -13.36
CA THR A 14 -1.13 2.88 -12.13
C THR A 14 -0.56 1.54 -11.64
N ALA A 15 -1.40 0.51 -11.59
CA ALA A 15 -0.96 -0.84 -11.20
C ALA A 15 0.04 -1.44 -12.18
N ALA A 16 -0.13 -1.20 -13.49
CA ALA A 16 0.80 -1.66 -14.53
C ALA A 16 2.18 -1.02 -14.40
N LEU A 17 2.24 0.29 -14.10
CA LEU A 17 3.50 0.97 -13.80
C LEU A 17 4.18 0.35 -12.57
N ASN A 18 3.42 0.15 -11.48
CA ASN A 18 3.93 -0.46 -10.26
C ASN A 18 4.49 -1.86 -10.53
N ARG A 19 3.73 -2.70 -11.27
CA ARG A 19 4.17 -4.05 -11.63
C ARG A 19 5.44 -4.02 -12.49
N ALA A 20 5.49 -3.18 -13.51
CA ALA A 20 6.67 -3.06 -14.38
C ALA A 20 7.92 -2.65 -13.59
N PHE A 21 7.75 -1.71 -12.64
CA PHE A 21 8.82 -1.30 -11.74
C PHE A 21 9.32 -2.48 -10.90
N GLU A 22 8.42 -3.22 -10.24
CA GLU A 22 8.78 -4.34 -9.37
C GLU A 22 9.48 -5.48 -10.13
N VAL A 23 9.00 -5.80 -11.33
CA VAL A 23 9.66 -6.81 -12.19
C VAL A 23 11.06 -6.34 -12.59
N SER A 24 11.22 -5.05 -12.93
CA SER A 24 12.54 -4.49 -13.24
C SER A 24 13.48 -4.56 -12.03
N VAL A 25 12.99 -4.19 -10.84
CA VAL A 25 13.80 -4.29 -9.59
C VAL A 25 14.18 -5.73 -9.30
N PHE A 26 13.25 -6.69 -9.46
CA PHE A 26 13.50 -8.12 -9.31
C PHE A 26 14.68 -8.58 -10.20
N GLU A 27 14.68 -8.21 -11.49
CA GLU A 27 15.75 -8.54 -12.39
C GLU A 27 17.10 -7.87 -12.01
N GLN A 28 17.07 -6.62 -11.53
CA GLN A 28 18.29 -5.92 -11.09
C GLN A 28 18.87 -6.56 -9.81
N ILE A 29 18.07 -7.12 -8.93
CA ILE A 29 18.52 -7.90 -7.78
C ILE A 29 19.22 -9.18 -8.27
N LYS A 30 18.62 -9.91 -9.22
CA LYS A 30 19.23 -11.13 -9.80
C LYS A 30 20.57 -10.86 -10.47
N LEU A 31 20.69 -9.72 -11.13
CA LEU A 31 21.94 -9.28 -11.77
C LEU A 31 22.97 -8.78 -10.75
N GLY A 32 22.61 -8.61 -9.47
CA GLY A 32 23.51 -8.11 -8.43
C GLY A 32 23.76 -6.61 -8.46
N ASN A 33 22.95 -5.85 -9.18
CA ASN A 33 23.04 -4.38 -9.21
C ASN A 33 22.45 -3.75 -7.94
N ILE A 34 21.41 -4.35 -7.37
CA ILE A 34 20.85 -3.98 -6.06
C ILE A 34 21.40 -4.97 -5.03
N LYS A 35 22.10 -4.46 -3.99
CA LYS A 35 22.92 -5.26 -3.06
C LYS A 35 22.39 -5.34 -1.64
N PHE A 36 21.26 -4.71 -1.35
CA PHE A 36 20.62 -4.75 -0.04
C PHE A 36 19.24 -5.45 -0.13
N PRO A 37 18.65 -5.80 1.00
CA PRO A 37 17.31 -6.40 1.03
C PRO A 37 16.28 -5.48 0.36
N ALA A 38 15.61 -5.98 -0.68
CA ALA A 38 14.52 -5.27 -1.34
C ALA A 38 13.20 -5.99 -1.09
N TYR A 39 12.17 -5.22 -0.79
CA TYR A 39 10.85 -5.70 -0.41
C TYR A 39 9.84 -5.35 -1.50
N LEU A 40 9.64 -6.29 -2.42
CA LEU A 40 8.85 -6.09 -3.63
C LEU A 40 7.36 -6.20 -3.35
N SER A 41 6.56 -5.26 -3.86
CA SER A 41 5.11 -5.18 -3.65
C SER A 41 4.28 -5.82 -4.78
N ALA A 42 4.92 -6.55 -5.71
CA ALA A 42 4.23 -7.27 -6.76
C ALA A 42 3.17 -8.23 -6.18
N GLY A 43 1.97 -8.14 -6.73
CA GLY A 43 0.76 -8.83 -6.26
C GLY A 43 -0.17 -7.95 -5.43
N GLN A 44 0.32 -6.85 -4.85
CA GLN A 44 -0.42 -5.93 -3.96
C GLN A 44 -0.71 -4.56 -4.61
N GLU A 45 -0.38 -4.36 -5.88
CA GLU A 45 -0.40 -3.06 -6.56
C GLU A 45 -1.77 -2.40 -6.58
N TYR A 46 -2.83 -3.21 -6.64
CA TYR A 46 -4.20 -2.68 -6.77
C TYR A 46 -4.70 -1.98 -5.53
N ILE A 47 -4.16 -2.30 -4.35
CA ILE A 47 -4.53 -1.62 -3.11
C ILE A 47 -4.17 -0.14 -3.19
N SER A 48 -2.89 0.16 -3.39
CA SER A 48 -2.41 1.54 -3.45
C SER A 48 -2.91 2.29 -4.68
N ALA A 49 -2.95 1.63 -5.86
CA ALA A 49 -3.44 2.21 -7.09
C ALA A 49 -4.92 2.64 -6.96
N THR A 50 -5.77 1.76 -6.43
CA THR A 50 -7.19 2.05 -6.26
C THR A 50 -7.44 3.17 -5.27
N ILE A 51 -6.77 3.15 -4.10
CA ILE A 51 -6.94 4.20 -3.09
C ILE A 51 -6.44 5.54 -3.62
N ALA A 52 -5.30 5.57 -4.33
CA ALA A 52 -4.77 6.81 -4.91
C ALA A 52 -5.73 7.44 -5.92
N VAL A 53 -6.27 6.64 -6.84
CA VAL A 53 -7.25 7.08 -7.84
C VAL A 53 -8.55 7.54 -7.16
N ALA A 54 -9.02 6.81 -6.14
CA ALA A 54 -10.22 7.19 -5.39
C ALA A 54 -10.09 8.55 -4.70
N LEU A 55 -8.93 8.84 -4.11
CA LEU A 55 -8.67 10.13 -3.47
C LEU A 55 -8.53 11.26 -4.47
N GLU A 56 -7.93 11.00 -5.63
CA GLU A 56 -7.87 11.97 -6.71
C GLU A 56 -9.27 12.33 -7.22
N GLU A 57 -10.12 11.33 -7.44
CA GLU A 57 -11.51 11.52 -7.86
C GLU A 57 -12.35 12.28 -6.81
N ALA A 58 -12.10 12.03 -5.53
CA ALA A 58 -12.72 12.76 -4.44
C ALA A 58 -12.14 14.18 -4.22
N GLY A 59 -11.14 14.61 -5.01
CA GLY A 59 -10.47 15.89 -4.86
C GLY A 59 -9.63 16.04 -3.59
N VAL A 60 -9.26 14.93 -2.95
CA VAL A 60 -8.40 14.93 -1.75
C VAL A 60 -6.94 15.05 -2.16
N THR A 61 -6.49 16.28 -2.42
CA THR A 61 -5.12 16.57 -2.83
C THR A 61 -4.17 16.82 -1.66
N GLN A 62 -4.68 17.40 -0.56
CA GLN A 62 -3.91 17.62 0.66
C GLN A 62 -4.07 16.43 1.59
N ARG A 63 -3.05 15.58 1.65
CA ARG A 63 -3.03 14.35 2.43
C ARG A 63 -1.61 13.99 2.85
N GLN A 64 -1.50 13.11 3.82
CA GLN A 64 -0.22 12.54 4.26
C GLN A 64 -0.30 11.01 4.25
N ILE A 65 0.74 10.37 3.75
CA ILE A 65 0.80 8.94 3.47
C ILE A 65 1.93 8.34 4.31
N PHE A 66 1.59 7.37 5.16
CA PHE A 66 2.56 6.60 5.93
C PHE A 66 2.68 5.22 5.32
N ILE A 67 3.87 4.86 4.89
CA ILE A 67 4.10 3.62 4.15
C ILE A 67 4.83 2.58 4.98
N GLN A 68 4.53 1.32 4.72
CA GLN A 68 5.25 0.18 5.28
C GLN A 68 6.54 -0.12 4.50
N HIS A 69 7.32 -1.10 4.98
CA HIS A 69 8.59 -1.51 4.36
C HIS A 69 8.44 -2.02 2.90
N ARG A 70 7.28 -2.59 2.54
CA ARG A 70 6.91 -3.02 1.18
C ARG A 70 6.17 -1.88 0.48
N GLY A 71 6.86 -0.77 0.30
CA GLY A 71 6.22 0.51 0.00
C GLY A 71 6.37 1.04 -1.42
N HIS A 72 7.01 0.31 -2.36
CA HIS A 72 7.27 0.82 -3.71
C HIS A 72 6.00 1.21 -4.45
N SER A 73 5.00 0.30 -4.51
CA SER A 73 3.71 0.59 -5.15
C SER A 73 2.97 1.74 -4.49
N ILE A 74 3.03 1.84 -3.16
CA ILE A 74 2.42 2.96 -2.44
C ILE A 74 3.13 4.26 -2.81
N TYR A 75 4.46 4.28 -2.77
CA TYR A 75 5.28 5.45 -3.11
C TYR A 75 4.97 5.96 -4.51
N LEU A 76 4.94 5.08 -5.52
CA LEU A 76 4.66 5.44 -6.90
C LEU A 76 3.21 5.87 -7.12
N SER A 77 2.24 5.15 -6.56
CA SER A 77 0.81 5.47 -6.69
C SER A 77 0.45 6.85 -6.13
N PHE A 78 1.14 7.29 -5.08
CA PHE A 78 0.89 8.57 -4.44
C PHE A 78 1.80 9.72 -4.90
N GLY A 79 2.51 9.52 -6.03
CA GLY A 79 3.28 10.58 -6.70
C GLY A 79 4.71 10.71 -6.23
N GLY A 80 5.28 9.67 -5.62
CA GLY A 80 6.72 9.60 -5.39
C GLY A 80 7.50 9.58 -6.70
N ASP A 81 8.65 10.24 -6.72
CA ASP A 81 9.50 10.37 -7.90
C ASP A 81 10.21 9.04 -8.21
N ILE A 82 9.91 8.44 -9.37
CA ILE A 82 10.44 7.15 -9.79
C ILE A 82 11.97 7.19 -9.98
N ASP A 83 12.51 8.28 -10.49
CA ASP A 83 13.97 8.41 -10.70
C ASP A 83 14.70 8.48 -9.35
N LYS A 84 14.15 9.21 -8.38
CA LYS A 84 14.69 9.22 -7.01
C LYS A 84 14.60 7.84 -6.35
N LEU A 85 13.54 7.08 -6.60
CA LEU A 85 13.41 5.72 -6.09
C LEU A 85 14.44 4.78 -6.72
N VAL A 86 14.63 4.83 -8.03
CA VAL A 86 15.68 4.05 -8.71
C VAL A 86 17.07 4.38 -8.16
N LEU A 87 17.39 5.66 -7.99
CA LEU A 87 18.65 6.09 -7.41
C LEU A 87 18.84 5.59 -5.98
N GLU A 88 17.76 5.59 -5.17
CA GLU A 88 17.79 5.04 -3.82
C GLU A 88 18.12 3.54 -3.82
N LEU A 89 17.47 2.79 -4.70
CA LEU A 89 17.70 1.34 -4.84
C LEU A 89 19.09 1.00 -5.35
N LEU A 90 19.78 1.95 -5.99
CA LEU A 90 21.19 1.83 -6.40
C LEU A 90 22.16 2.34 -5.33
N GLY A 91 21.67 2.86 -4.21
CA GLY A 91 22.49 3.43 -3.13
C GLY A 91 23.12 4.79 -3.49
N ASP A 92 22.52 5.53 -4.44
CA ASP A 92 23.00 6.85 -4.85
C ASP A 92 22.46 7.92 -3.89
N LYS A 93 23.32 8.85 -3.46
CA LYS A 93 22.96 9.95 -2.56
C LYS A 93 21.89 10.92 -3.10
N ARG A 94 21.58 10.86 -4.39
CA ARG A 94 20.47 11.60 -5.02
C ARG A 94 19.13 10.91 -4.88
N GLY A 95 19.11 9.69 -4.32
CA GLY A 95 17.90 8.94 -4.03
C GLY A 95 16.99 9.64 -3.01
N CYS A 96 15.78 9.15 -2.87
CA CYS A 96 14.73 9.75 -2.02
C CYS A 96 15.06 9.72 -0.52
N ALA A 97 16.00 8.89 -0.09
CA ALA A 97 16.52 8.81 1.28
C ALA A 97 18.07 8.92 1.31
N ASN A 98 18.65 9.66 0.35
CA ASN A 98 20.09 9.88 0.19
C ASN A 98 20.91 8.59 -0.01
N GLY A 99 20.31 7.54 -0.57
CA GLY A 99 20.93 6.23 -0.80
C GLY A 99 21.13 5.40 0.47
N MET A 100 20.50 5.77 1.57
CA MET A 100 20.64 5.12 2.88
C MET A 100 19.39 4.37 3.34
N GLY A 101 18.23 4.68 2.78
CA GLY A 101 16.94 4.06 3.12
C GLY A 101 16.72 2.70 2.45
N GLY A 102 17.38 2.49 1.30
CA GLY A 102 17.19 1.29 0.50
C GLY A 102 15.75 1.10 0.05
N SER A 103 15.29 -0.15 0.03
CA SER A 103 13.90 -0.48 -0.37
C SER A 103 12.86 -0.16 0.69
N ALA A 104 13.23 -0.21 1.97
CA ALA A 104 12.27 -0.14 3.07
C ALA A 104 11.95 1.28 3.53
N SER A 105 12.97 2.16 3.61
CA SER A 105 12.83 3.48 4.24
C SER A 105 12.82 4.60 3.18
N ILE A 106 11.93 4.47 2.22
CA ILE A 106 11.71 5.45 1.14
C ILE A 106 10.70 6.51 1.56
N HIS A 107 10.92 7.77 1.17
CA HIS A 107 10.00 8.86 1.49
C HIS A 107 10.02 9.97 0.43
N SER A 108 9.00 10.82 0.43
CA SER A 108 8.93 12.01 -0.41
C SER A 108 8.31 13.17 0.36
N VAL A 109 9.08 14.20 0.62
CA VAL A 109 8.60 15.40 1.28
C VAL A 109 7.61 16.13 0.39
N GLU A 110 7.89 16.18 -0.91
CA GLU A 110 7.07 16.86 -1.91
C GLU A 110 5.67 16.22 -2.06
N ALA A 111 5.59 14.89 -1.93
CA ALA A 111 4.34 14.14 -2.00
C ALA A 111 3.71 13.84 -0.62
N ASN A 112 4.28 14.35 0.47
CA ASN A 112 3.89 14.05 1.85
C ASN A 112 3.87 12.53 2.15
N ILE A 113 4.88 11.80 1.66
CA ILE A 113 5.04 10.37 1.89
C ILE A 113 6.12 10.18 2.97
N TYR A 114 5.73 9.51 4.06
CA TYR A 114 6.57 9.23 5.22
C TYR A 114 6.93 7.75 5.26
N GLY A 115 8.23 7.48 5.17
CA GLY A 115 8.79 6.14 5.05
C GLY A 115 8.76 5.33 6.34
N HIS A 116 9.08 4.05 6.18
CA HIS A 116 9.26 3.12 7.28
C HIS A 116 10.54 3.44 8.08
N ASP A 117 10.46 3.37 9.40
CA ASP A 117 11.55 3.71 10.32
C ASP A 117 12.37 2.50 10.81
N GLY A 118 12.01 1.29 10.36
CA GLY A 118 12.64 0.04 10.76
C GLY A 118 11.88 -0.77 11.81
N LEU A 119 10.88 -0.19 12.48
CA LEU A 119 10.04 -0.88 13.46
C LEU A 119 8.68 -1.25 12.86
N MET A 120 8.34 -2.54 12.86
CA MET A 120 7.05 -3.00 12.34
C MET A 120 5.90 -2.38 13.12
N GLY A 121 4.90 -1.84 12.42
CA GLY A 121 3.72 -1.23 13.04
C GLY A 121 3.89 0.20 13.57
N SER A 122 5.11 0.76 13.60
CA SER A 122 5.37 2.13 14.10
C SER A 122 4.63 3.22 13.31
N GLN A 123 4.26 2.95 12.05
CA GLN A 123 3.42 3.84 11.25
C GLN A 123 2.09 4.15 11.94
N GLY A 124 1.53 3.21 12.71
CA GLY A 124 0.30 3.42 13.47
C GLY A 124 0.37 4.62 14.41
N PRO A 125 1.21 4.60 15.46
CA PRO A 125 1.32 5.72 16.42
C PRO A 125 1.86 6.99 15.77
N ILE A 126 2.80 6.91 14.82
CA ILE A 126 3.38 8.09 14.17
C ILE A 126 2.31 8.81 13.33
N SER A 127 1.60 8.08 12.46
CA SER A 127 0.53 8.64 11.63
C SER A 127 -0.63 9.20 12.46
N THR A 128 -1.03 8.48 13.51
CA THR A 128 -2.08 8.91 14.43
C THR A 128 -1.69 10.19 15.18
N GLY A 129 -0.43 10.28 15.65
CA GLY A 129 0.09 11.47 16.31
C GLY A 129 0.14 12.68 15.39
N MET A 130 0.63 12.50 14.16
CA MET A 130 0.71 13.58 13.18
C MET A 130 -0.69 14.03 12.73
N CYS A 131 -1.60 13.09 12.45
CA CYS A 131 -2.99 13.37 12.13
C CYS A 131 -3.71 14.11 13.27
N TYR A 132 -3.43 13.73 14.53
CA TYR A 132 -3.98 14.42 15.69
C TYR A 132 -3.51 15.88 15.79
N ALA A 133 -2.25 16.13 15.47
CA ALA A 133 -1.65 17.46 15.56
C ALA A 133 -2.15 18.42 14.49
N ASN A 134 -2.25 17.97 13.23
CA ASN A 134 -2.54 18.84 12.07
C ASN A 134 -3.92 18.64 11.45
N LYS A 135 -4.66 17.59 11.82
CA LYS A 135 -5.98 17.22 11.27
C LYS A 135 -6.00 17.00 9.74
N MET A 136 -4.85 16.76 9.16
CA MET A 136 -4.75 16.47 7.73
C MET A 136 -5.25 15.06 7.42
N PRO A 137 -6.00 14.85 6.33
CA PRO A 137 -6.33 13.52 5.82
C PRO A 137 -5.11 12.62 5.77
N THR A 138 -5.19 11.46 6.44
CA THR A 138 -4.05 10.58 6.67
C THR A 138 -4.37 9.18 6.20
N ILE A 139 -3.42 8.54 5.51
CA ILE A 139 -3.50 7.12 5.19
C ILE A 139 -2.28 6.43 5.79
N CYS A 140 -2.53 5.38 6.55
CA CYS A 140 -1.50 4.58 7.20
C CYS A 140 -1.52 3.16 6.64
N PHE A 141 -0.54 2.82 5.79
CA PHE A 141 -0.37 1.47 5.28
C PHE A 141 0.47 0.63 6.25
N THR A 142 0.05 -0.61 6.45
CA THR A 142 0.72 -1.59 7.31
C THR A 142 0.52 -3.01 6.77
N GLY A 143 1.26 -3.97 7.28
CA GLY A 143 1.08 -5.40 6.95
C GLY A 143 0.31 -6.14 8.04
N ASP A 144 -0.21 -7.32 7.69
CA ASP A 144 -1.02 -8.18 8.56
C ASP A 144 -0.31 -8.64 9.84
N ALA A 145 1.00 -8.76 9.83
CA ALA A 145 1.78 -9.06 11.03
C ALA A 145 2.08 -7.82 11.87
N ALA A 146 2.30 -6.68 11.24
CA ALA A 146 2.63 -5.43 11.93
C ALA A 146 1.47 -4.89 12.79
N VAL A 147 0.23 -5.27 12.48
CA VAL A 147 -0.94 -4.90 13.30
C VAL A 147 -0.98 -5.63 14.66
N GLU A 148 -0.14 -6.65 14.86
CA GLU A 148 -0.04 -7.40 16.12
C GLU A 148 0.75 -6.65 17.19
N GLU A 149 1.46 -5.59 16.80
CA GLU A 149 2.22 -4.76 17.73
C GLU A 149 1.27 -3.96 18.64
N ASP A 150 1.58 -3.92 19.93
CA ASP A 150 0.73 -3.32 20.97
C ASP A 150 0.51 -1.82 20.74
N TYR A 151 1.51 -1.10 20.30
CA TYR A 151 1.40 0.33 19.98
C TYR A 151 0.55 0.59 18.73
N PHE A 152 0.44 -0.36 17.79
CA PHE A 152 -0.49 -0.26 16.67
C PHE A 152 -1.94 -0.36 17.16
N LEU A 153 -2.24 -1.34 18.02
CA LEU A 153 -3.56 -1.49 18.63
C LEU A 153 -3.98 -0.25 19.43
N ALA A 154 -3.06 0.33 20.20
CA ALA A 154 -3.30 1.59 20.90
C ALA A 154 -3.64 2.74 19.95
N SER A 155 -3.01 2.79 18.78
CA SER A 155 -3.25 3.82 17.75
C SER A 155 -4.67 3.76 17.20
N ILE A 156 -5.19 2.56 16.93
CA ILE A 156 -6.57 2.35 16.47
C ILE A 156 -7.57 2.89 17.50
N GLY A 157 -7.40 2.52 18.77
CA GLY A 157 -8.26 2.99 19.88
C GLY A 157 -8.22 4.50 20.05
N TRP A 158 -7.03 5.10 19.94
CA TRP A 158 -6.87 6.55 20.02
C TRP A 158 -7.48 7.29 18.84
N ALA A 159 -7.24 6.82 17.61
CA ALA A 159 -7.81 7.41 16.39
C ALA A 159 -9.34 7.40 16.42
N SER A 160 -9.95 6.28 16.84
CA SER A 160 -11.39 6.17 17.02
C SER A 160 -11.92 7.16 18.06
N THR A 161 -11.29 7.20 19.25
CA THR A 161 -11.69 8.09 20.35
C THR A 161 -11.64 9.56 19.94
N LYS A 162 -10.65 9.96 19.16
CA LYS A 162 -10.43 11.35 18.71
C LYS A 162 -11.10 11.69 17.39
N LYS A 163 -11.79 10.72 16.76
CA LYS A 163 -12.47 10.88 15.47
C LYS A 163 -11.52 11.50 14.43
N LEU A 164 -10.34 10.90 14.28
CA LEU A 164 -9.31 11.43 13.40
C LEU A 164 -9.64 11.15 11.92
N PRO A 165 -9.32 12.06 11.00
CA PRO A 165 -9.46 11.84 9.57
C PRO A 165 -8.34 10.89 9.05
N ILE A 166 -8.40 9.62 9.47
CA ILE A 166 -7.36 8.63 9.16
C ILE A 166 -7.97 7.32 8.66
N ILE A 167 -7.34 6.77 7.63
CA ILE A 167 -7.62 5.42 7.11
C ILE A 167 -6.40 4.55 7.38
N PHE A 168 -6.61 3.46 8.12
CA PHE A 168 -5.62 2.40 8.26
C PHE A 168 -5.87 1.35 7.19
N VAL A 169 -4.85 1.07 6.38
CA VAL A 169 -4.89 0.07 5.31
C VAL A 169 -3.96 -1.07 5.69
N VAL A 170 -4.55 -2.23 5.96
CA VAL A 170 -3.82 -3.46 6.25
C VAL A 170 -3.71 -4.26 4.96
N GLU A 171 -2.50 -4.36 4.41
CA GLU A 171 -2.19 -5.24 3.27
C GLU A 171 -1.99 -6.65 3.81
N ASP A 172 -3.08 -7.43 3.84
CA ASP A 172 -3.13 -8.78 4.43
C ASP A 172 -2.76 -9.84 3.38
N ASN A 173 -1.48 -10.16 3.30
CA ASN A 173 -0.99 -11.24 2.46
C ASN A 173 -0.83 -12.57 3.23
N ASN A 174 -1.39 -12.68 4.44
CA ASN A 174 -1.37 -13.85 5.31
C ASN A 174 0.03 -14.25 5.84
N LEU A 175 1.10 -13.48 5.55
CA LEU A 175 2.47 -13.91 5.83
C LEU A 175 3.27 -12.90 6.65
N SER A 176 3.81 -13.33 7.79
CA SER A 176 4.94 -12.68 8.45
C SER A 176 6.23 -13.41 8.06
N ILE A 177 7.01 -12.83 7.17
CA ILE A 177 8.11 -13.51 6.47
C ILE A 177 7.58 -14.76 5.76
N LEU A 178 7.54 -15.91 6.45
CA LEU A 178 7.01 -17.19 5.95
C LEU A 178 5.96 -17.80 6.90
N THR A 179 5.63 -17.14 8.02
CA THR A 179 4.69 -17.65 9.00
C THR A 179 3.28 -17.16 8.71
N GLU A 180 2.37 -18.09 8.46
CA GLU A 180 0.97 -17.79 8.21
C GLU A 180 0.27 -17.16 9.42
N LYS A 181 -0.72 -16.30 9.16
CA LYS A 181 -1.53 -15.60 10.17
C LYS A 181 -2.15 -16.56 11.19
N LYS A 182 -2.70 -17.70 10.75
CA LYS A 182 -3.33 -18.69 11.63
C LYS A 182 -2.40 -19.30 12.70
N VAL A 183 -1.07 -19.22 12.47
CA VAL A 183 -0.06 -19.70 13.46
C VAL A 183 0.22 -18.61 14.50
N ARG A 184 0.09 -17.35 14.12
CA ARG A 184 0.45 -16.19 14.96
C ARG A 184 -0.71 -15.70 15.83
N ARG A 185 -1.94 -15.76 15.31
CA ARG A 185 -3.13 -15.24 16.00
C ARG A 185 -4.41 -15.96 15.57
N ASN A 186 -5.43 -15.85 16.42
CA ASN A 186 -6.78 -16.38 16.21
C ASN A 186 -7.87 -15.27 16.17
N TRP A 187 -7.48 -14.05 15.91
CA TRP A 187 -8.36 -12.87 15.83
C TRP A 187 -8.09 -12.09 14.54
N GLU A 188 -9.09 -11.32 14.10
CA GLU A 188 -8.97 -10.50 12.90
C GLU A 188 -8.90 -9.01 13.27
N MET A 189 -8.06 -8.25 12.53
CA MET A 189 -7.82 -6.84 12.85
C MET A 189 -9.06 -5.97 12.66
N HIS A 190 -9.88 -6.27 11.65
CA HIS A 190 -11.12 -5.54 11.43
C HIS A 190 -12.13 -5.72 12.58
N ASP A 191 -12.14 -6.87 13.26
CA ASP A 191 -12.99 -7.07 14.44
C ASP A 191 -12.48 -6.31 15.67
N VAL A 192 -11.16 -6.24 15.83
CA VAL A 192 -10.55 -5.41 16.87
C VAL A 192 -10.90 -3.92 16.65
N ALA A 193 -10.80 -3.44 15.42
CA ALA A 193 -11.18 -2.06 15.08
C ALA A 193 -12.67 -1.79 15.37
N LYS A 194 -13.57 -2.73 15.03
CA LYS A 194 -15.00 -2.64 15.39
C LYS A 194 -15.21 -2.62 16.90
N ALA A 195 -14.43 -3.37 17.69
CA ALA A 195 -14.50 -3.32 19.14
C ALA A 195 -14.15 -1.94 19.70
N PHE A 196 -13.27 -1.19 19.05
CA PHE A 196 -12.99 0.21 19.32
C PHE A 196 -14.01 1.18 18.70
N LYS A 197 -15.13 0.67 18.13
CA LYS A 197 -16.18 1.45 17.45
C LYS A 197 -15.68 2.21 16.22
N MET A 198 -14.65 1.72 15.58
CA MET A 198 -14.15 2.22 14.30
C MET A 198 -14.89 1.52 13.16
N LYS A 199 -15.21 2.24 12.09
CA LYS A 199 -15.68 1.65 10.84
C LYS A 199 -14.59 0.75 10.28
N ALA A 200 -14.90 -0.53 10.02
CA ALA A 200 -13.89 -1.47 9.57
C ALA A 200 -14.45 -2.51 8.61
N PHE A 201 -13.67 -2.86 7.60
CA PHE A 201 -14.02 -3.78 6.54
C PHE A 201 -12.93 -4.85 6.38
N ASP A 202 -13.36 -6.04 5.99
CA ASP A 202 -12.50 -7.13 5.52
C ASP A 202 -12.93 -7.44 4.08
N ILE A 203 -12.05 -7.15 3.13
CA ILE A 203 -12.34 -7.17 1.70
C ILE A 203 -11.16 -7.77 0.92
N ASN A 204 -11.37 -8.04 -0.36
CA ASN A 204 -10.31 -8.41 -1.26
C ASN A 204 -9.67 -7.17 -1.90
N ASP A 205 -8.55 -7.36 -2.57
CA ASP A 205 -7.84 -6.32 -3.34
C ASP A 205 -8.53 -5.98 -4.68
N ASP A 206 -9.83 -6.26 -4.75
CA ASP A 206 -10.68 -5.89 -5.89
C ASP A 206 -10.97 -4.38 -5.85
N PRO A 207 -10.70 -3.65 -6.96
CA PRO A 207 -10.92 -2.21 -7.01
C PRO A 207 -12.35 -1.79 -6.68
N GLN A 208 -13.36 -2.54 -7.12
CA GLN A 208 -14.75 -2.21 -6.83
C GLN A 208 -15.08 -2.41 -5.35
N GLU A 209 -14.55 -3.47 -4.70
CA GLU A 209 -14.72 -3.68 -3.26
C GLU A 209 -14.11 -2.53 -2.46
N ILE A 210 -12.90 -2.09 -2.82
CA ILE A 210 -12.22 -0.95 -2.18
C ILE A 210 -13.04 0.33 -2.35
N PHE A 211 -13.51 0.64 -3.57
CA PHE A 211 -14.35 1.81 -3.83
C PHE A 211 -15.63 1.82 -3.02
N ASN A 212 -16.29 0.65 -2.87
CA ASN A 212 -17.53 0.52 -2.12
C ASN A 212 -17.36 0.81 -0.62
N CYS A 213 -16.16 0.66 -0.07
CA CYS A 213 -15.88 0.96 1.33
C CYS A 213 -15.65 2.45 1.59
N LEU A 214 -15.29 3.23 0.57
CA LEU A 214 -15.00 4.65 0.70
C LEU A 214 -16.28 5.47 0.63
N ASP A 215 -16.46 6.38 1.59
CA ASP A 215 -17.66 7.21 1.71
C ASP A 215 -17.51 8.51 0.92
N PHE A 216 -17.79 8.45 -0.37
CA PHE A 216 -17.70 9.63 -1.25
C PHE A 216 -18.78 10.68 -0.95
N GLU A 217 -19.94 10.27 -0.44
CA GLU A 217 -21.08 11.17 -0.18
C GLU A 217 -20.85 12.04 1.04
N ASN A 218 -20.35 11.45 2.13
CA ASN A 218 -20.10 12.16 3.38
C ASN A 218 -18.64 12.62 3.53
N GLY A 219 -17.78 12.27 2.57
CA GLY A 219 -16.34 12.52 2.58
C GLY A 219 -15.54 11.34 3.12
N ILE A 220 -14.54 10.93 2.35
CA ILE A 220 -13.73 9.71 2.61
C ILE A 220 -13.09 9.74 4.01
N PHE A 221 -12.79 10.91 4.55
CA PHE A 221 -12.18 11.11 5.86
C PHE A 221 -13.15 11.66 6.91
N SER A 222 -14.46 11.47 6.75
CA SER A 222 -15.47 11.94 7.71
C SER A 222 -15.32 11.28 9.10
N GLU A 223 -14.80 10.06 9.14
CA GLU A 223 -14.50 9.31 10.36
C GLU A 223 -13.30 8.37 10.16
N PRO A 224 -12.63 7.94 11.25
CA PRO A 224 -11.55 6.98 11.13
C PRO A 224 -12.05 5.63 10.66
N MET A 225 -11.26 4.97 9.80
CA MET A 225 -11.64 3.72 9.18
C MET A 225 -10.44 2.76 9.10
N LEU A 226 -10.71 1.45 9.13
CA LEU A 226 -9.75 0.41 8.85
C LEU A 226 -10.23 -0.45 7.69
N LEU A 227 -9.36 -0.62 6.70
CA LEU A 227 -9.53 -1.56 5.60
C LEU A 227 -8.53 -2.70 5.78
N ASN A 228 -9.01 -3.91 6.11
CA ASN A 228 -8.20 -5.13 5.98
C ASN A 228 -8.41 -5.65 4.57
N ILE A 229 -7.36 -5.63 3.77
CA ILE A 229 -7.45 -5.97 2.34
C ILE A 229 -6.65 -7.23 2.09
N ASN A 230 -7.37 -8.33 1.84
CA ASN A 230 -6.80 -9.62 1.52
C ASN A 230 -6.14 -9.55 0.13
N THR A 231 -4.87 -9.90 0.06
CA THR A 231 -4.08 -9.81 -1.16
C THR A 231 -3.03 -10.92 -1.23
N ASN A 232 -2.25 -10.93 -2.30
CA ASN A 232 -1.20 -11.92 -2.51
C ASN A 232 0.15 -11.25 -2.70
N ARG A 233 1.18 -11.84 -2.11
CA ARG A 233 2.57 -11.46 -2.35
C ARG A 233 3.17 -12.42 -3.37
N MET A 234 3.60 -11.91 -4.53
CA MET A 234 4.15 -12.76 -5.59
C MET A 234 5.61 -13.15 -5.38
N PHE A 235 6.40 -12.24 -4.80
CA PHE A 235 7.84 -12.46 -4.60
C PHE A 235 8.16 -12.74 -3.14
N TRP A 236 9.35 -13.26 -2.88
CA TRP A 236 9.83 -13.51 -1.53
C TRP A 236 9.66 -12.30 -0.62
N HIS A 237 9.64 -12.56 0.68
CA HIS A 237 9.61 -11.49 1.68
C HIS A 237 10.67 -10.43 1.39
N SER A 238 11.87 -10.85 1.00
CA SER A 238 12.98 -9.98 0.62
C SER A 238 13.83 -10.63 -0.45
N GLY A 239 14.26 -9.87 -1.47
CA GLY A 239 15.12 -10.34 -2.54
C GLY A 239 14.37 -10.90 -3.75
N ALA A 240 15.12 -11.57 -4.66
CA ALA A 240 14.65 -12.06 -5.95
C ALA A 240 14.30 -13.55 -5.90
N GLY A 241 13.15 -13.88 -5.43
CA GLY A 241 12.58 -15.23 -5.47
C GLY A 241 11.07 -15.17 -5.58
N ILE A 242 10.43 -16.32 -5.81
CA ILE A 242 8.98 -16.48 -5.96
C ILE A 242 8.50 -17.39 -4.84
N ASP A 243 7.50 -16.93 -4.06
CA ASP A 243 6.93 -17.71 -2.95
C ASP A 243 6.09 -18.88 -3.49
N ASP A 244 5.14 -18.59 -4.38
CA ASP A 244 4.25 -19.57 -4.99
C ASP A 244 4.02 -19.20 -6.45
N PRO A 245 4.46 -20.01 -7.42
CA PRO A 245 4.31 -19.72 -8.84
C PRO A 245 2.85 -19.80 -9.33
N ASP A 246 1.98 -20.47 -8.57
CA ASP A 246 0.57 -20.67 -8.93
C ASP A 246 -0.36 -19.70 -8.17
N ILE A 247 0.22 -18.70 -7.49
CA ILE A 247 -0.57 -17.72 -6.74
C ILE A 247 -1.47 -16.89 -7.66
N PHE A 248 -2.69 -16.59 -7.18
CA PHE A 248 -3.62 -15.72 -7.91
C PHE A 248 -3.03 -14.33 -8.14
N ASP A 249 -3.01 -13.90 -9.38
CA ASP A 249 -2.50 -12.58 -9.80
C ASP A 249 -3.65 -11.64 -10.19
N ARG A 250 -3.97 -10.71 -9.32
CA ARG A 250 -5.00 -9.67 -9.57
C ARG A 250 -4.69 -8.84 -10.81
N HIS A 251 -3.43 -8.51 -11.06
CA HIS A 251 -3.06 -7.71 -12.22
C HIS A 251 -3.40 -8.41 -13.53
N GLN A 252 -3.10 -9.69 -13.63
CA GLN A 252 -3.49 -10.49 -14.78
C GLN A 252 -5.01 -10.59 -14.89
N SER A 253 -5.69 -10.97 -13.81
CA SER A 253 -7.16 -11.13 -13.77
C SER A 253 -7.89 -9.85 -14.16
N PHE A 254 -7.51 -8.71 -13.58
CA PHE A 254 -8.15 -7.42 -13.90
C PHE A 254 -7.87 -6.97 -15.34
N GLY A 255 -6.65 -7.22 -15.84
CA GLY A 255 -6.29 -6.90 -17.23
C GLY A 255 -7.08 -7.71 -18.28
N GLU A 256 -7.59 -8.89 -17.93
CA GLU A 256 -8.44 -9.70 -18.79
C GLU A 256 -9.83 -9.10 -19.02
N ASP A 257 -10.29 -8.22 -18.12
CA ASP A 257 -11.56 -7.51 -18.24
C ASP A 257 -11.55 -6.45 -19.36
N PHE A 258 -10.36 -6.04 -19.82
CA PHE A 258 -10.20 -5.12 -20.94
C PHE A 258 -10.17 -5.88 -22.28
N THR A 259 -10.59 -5.20 -23.35
CA THR A 259 -10.41 -5.73 -24.70
C THR A 259 -8.93 -5.93 -25.01
N SER A 260 -8.59 -6.95 -25.81
CA SER A 260 -7.19 -7.30 -26.09
C SER A 260 -6.37 -6.12 -26.61
N SER A 261 -6.93 -5.33 -27.54
CA SER A 261 -6.27 -4.16 -28.12
C SER A 261 -6.00 -3.05 -27.08
N TYR A 262 -6.91 -2.86 -26.16
CA TYR A 262 -6.77 -1.87 -25.10
C TYR A 262 -5.67 -2.29 -24.10
N ARG A 263 -5.70 -3.55 -23.67
CA ARG A 263 -4.68 -4.13 -22.79
C ARG A 263 -3.28 -4.05 -23.40
N GLU A 264 -3.13 -4.42 -24.69
CA GLU A 264 -1.86 -4.33 -25.40
C GLU A 264 -1.32 -2.89 -25.45
N ASN A 265 -2.17 -1.92 -25.71
CA ASN A 265 -1.76 -0.52 -25.73
C ASN A 265 -1.23 -0.03 -24.37
N ILE A 266 -1.84 -0.44 -23.28
CA ILE A 266 -1.36 -0.08 -21.93
C ILE A 266 -0.07 -0.84 -21.60
N GLN A 267 -0.03 -2.15 -21.84
CA GLN A 267 1.15 -2.97 -21.55
C GLN A 267 2.39 -2.54 -22.33
N ASN A 268 2.21 -2.05 -23.57
CA ASN A 268 3.31 -1.54 -24.39
C ASN A 268 3.81 -0.14 -23.96
N LYS A 269 3.10 0.53 -23.05
CA LYS A 269 3.51 1.83 -22.52
C LYS A 269 4.53 1.68 -21.39
N TYR A 270 4.54 0.57 -20.69
CA TYR A 270 5.40 0.23 -19.57
C TYR A 270 6.16 -1.08 -19.85
#